data_cfb1bda542c2c5341a52dd87b9eff031
#
_entry.id   cfb1bda542c2c5341a52dd87b9eff031
#
_cell.length_a   1.000
_cell.length_b   1.000
_cell.length_c   1.000
_cell.angle_alpha   90.00
_cell.angle_beta   90.00
_cell.angle_gamma   90.00
#
_symmetry.space_group_name_H-M   'P 1'
#
loop_
_entity.id
_entity.type
_entity.pdbx_description
1 polymer ?
#
loop_
_entity_poly.entity_id
_entity_poly.type
_entity_poly.pdbx_seq_one_letter_code
_entity_poly.pdbx_strand_id
1 'polypeptide(L)'
;MSTENNPIQNPYDTPFSFASWLNDWSKKIAVVVKAQYKLIFMLSILGASLGLAYSQLKSTRYKSDITFLVEESKASAGGLLSSLGGQFGMDISSLTGAGNNVLSGDNVLELLKSKSFMAACLKTPYKNDSNYCLADAYADVYKLRKKWQSNDKIGRAIYFAQPDKDLRLQDSLLKTIVKRIEEKEIGVVKVDKKLGFFNVTINVKDELLSKLISERILKIATDFYIDAKVGRLKKNVSRLERRTDSISAILNKRTYAATEDARLLLNVNPADVNAPVYSEISQRDKMVLSTIYAELMKNLEVSKMTLAQETPTIQIVDSPVFPLENDEIKWYKGLLLGFFLVLIGSIFVFVLKENK
;
A
#
# COMPACT_ATOMS: atom_id res chain seq x y z
N MET A 1 -65.73 -30.45 62.85
CA MET A 1 -64.32 -30.88 62.89
C MET A 1 -63.77 -30.50 61.53
N SER A 2 -63.27 -29.32 61.35
CA SER A 2 -62.67 -28.76 60.14
C SER A 2 -61.18 -28.58 60.40
N THR A 3 -60.36 -29.39 59.77
CA THR A 3 -58.89 -29.33 59.83
C THR A 3 -58.43 -28.29 58.81
N GLU A 4 -57.88 -27.21 59.32
CA GLU A 4 -57.24 -26.13 58.61
C GLU A 4 -55.86 -26.59 58.06
N ASN A 5 -55.79 -26.72 56.75
CA ASN A 5 -54.53 -27.03 56.04
C ASN A 5 -53.74 -25.75 55.86
N ASN A 6 -52.72 -25.57 56.66
CA ASN A 6 -51.76 -24.46 56.50
C ASN A 6 -50.67 -24.90 55.52
N PRO A 7 -50.50 -24.20 54.36
CA PRO A 7 -49.46 -24.54 53.40
C PRO A 7 -48.11 -24.12 53.97
N ILE A 8 -47.21 -25.09 54.13
CA ILE A 8 -45.82 -24.87 54.46
C ILE A 8 -45.19 -24.02 53.32
N GLN A 9 -44.97 -22.75 53.58
CA GLN A 9 -44.22 -21.88 52.67
C GLN A 9 -42.74 -22.33 52.68
N ASN A 10 -42.31 -22.81 51.50
CA ASN A 10 -40.94 -23.20 51.26
C ASN A 10 -40.05 -21.92 51.23
N PRO A 11 -39.00 -21.78 52.06
CA PRO A 11 -38.23 -20.54 52.19
C PRO A 11 -37.36 -20.25 50.96
N TYR A 12 -37.42 -21.07 49.90
CA TYR A 12 -36.63 -20.93 48.67
C TYR A 12 -37.41 -20.40 47.46
N ASP A 13 -38.71 -20.07 47.58
CA ASP A 13 -39.55 -19.63 46.47
C ASP A 13 -39.72 -18.09 46.40
N THR A 14 -38.69 -17.32 46.68
CA THR A 14 -38.68 -15.92 46.30
C THR A 14 -38.11 -15.80 44.89
N PRO A 15 -38.90 -15.42 43.85
CA PRO A 15 -38.39 -15.24 42.52
C PRO A 15 -37.31 -14.15 42.57
N PHE A 16 -36.11 -14.47 42.04
CA PHE A 16 -35.01 -13.53 41.93
C PHE A 16 -35.48 -12.28 41.17
N SER A 17 -35.81 -11.22 41.86
CA SER A 17 -36.17 -9.94 41.25
C SER A 17 -34.93 -9.11 41.06
N PHE A 18 -34.54 -8.90 39.82
CA PHE A 18 -33.41 -8.03 39.47
C PHE A 18 -33.55 -6.62 40.06
N ALA A 19 -34.80 -6.14 40.21
CA ALA A 19 -35.08 -4.85 40.81
C ALA A 19 -34.79 -4.82 42.30
N SER A 20 -35.12 -5.87 43.07
CA SER A 20 -34.78 -5.95 44.51
C SER A 20 -33.28 -6.06 44.73
N TRP A 21 -32.59 -6.85 43.92
CA TRP A 21 -31.12 -6.98 43.95
C TRP A 21 -30.43 -5.62 43.66
N LEU A 22 -30.86 -4.86 42.66
CA LEU A 22 -30.36 -3.51 42.38
C LEU A 22 -30.59 -2.54 43.53
N ASN A 23 -31.74 -2.61 44.16
CA ASN A 23 -32.08 -1.74 45.29
C ASN A 23 -31.24 -2.03 46.55
N ASP A 24 -30.95 -3.30 46.82
CA ASP A 24 -30.09 -3.71 47.92
C ASP A 24 -28.62 -3.33 47.65
N TRP A 25 -28.16 -3.46 46.40
CA TRP A 25 -26.83 -2.98 46.00
C TRP A 25 -26.71 -1.46 46.12
N SER A 26 -27.72 -0.71 45.69
CA SER A 26 -27.70 0.75 45.78
C SER A 26 -27.68 1.24 47.23
N LYS A 27 -28.42 0.59 48.17
CA LYS A 27 -28.38 0.89 49.60
C LYS A 27 -27.00 0.59 50.20
N LYS A 28 -26.40 -0.55 49.86
CA LYS A 28 -25.05 -0.92 50.31
C LYS A 28 -24.00 0.09 49.82
N ILE A 29 -24.06 0.49 48.56
CA ILE A 29 -23.17 1.51 48.01
C ILE A 29 -23.33 2.83 48.77
N ALA A 30 -24.57 3.27 49.07
CA ALA A 30 -24.84 4.51 49.76
C ALA A 30 -24.26 4.50 51.20
N VAL A 31 -24.36 3.36 51.90
CA VAL A 31 -23.79 3.20 53.26
C VAL A 31 -22.27 3.26 53.22
N VAL A 32 -21.62 2.50 52.30
CA VAL A 32 -20.17 2.48 52.11
C VAL A 32 -19.62 3.86 51.76
N VAL A 33 -20.29 4.55 50.80
CA VAL A 33 -19.87 5.89 50.40
C VAL A 33 -19.98 6.88 51.58
N LYS A 34 -21.07 6.83 52.37
CA LYS A 34 -21.19 7.69 53.58
C LYS A 34 -20.16 7.37 54.65
N ALA A 35 -19.84 6.11 54.86
CA ALA A 35 -18.89 5.69 55.91
C ALA A 35 -17.44 6.05 55.53
N GLN A 36 -17.04 5.91 54.25
CA GLN A 36 -15.63 6.05 53.87
C GLN A 36 -15.39 7.09 52.76
N TYR A 37 -16.24 8.12 52.62
CA TYR A 37 -16.14 9.11 51.55
C TYR A 37 -14.78 9.81 51.45
N LYS A 38 -14.13 10.09 52.63
CA LYS A 38 -12.80 10.72 52.65
C LYS A 38 -11.75 9.85 51.99
N LEU A 39 -11.78 8.55 52.24
CA LEU A 39 -10.81 7.60 51.74
C LEU A 39 -11.04 7.32 50.25
N ILE A 40 -12.31 7.19 49.83
CA ILE A 40 -12.71 7.04 48.42
C ILE A 40 -12.30 8.28 47.62
N PHE A 41 -12.55 9.49 48.17
CA PHE A 41 -12.17 10.74 47.51
C PHE A 41 -10.65 10.90 47.38
N MET A 42 -9.89 10.58 48.45
CA MET A 42 -8.42 10.61 48.41
C MET A 42 -7.83 9.64 47.38
N LEU A 43 -8.38 8.42 47.31
CA LEU A 43 -7.98 7.43 46.29
C LEU A 43 -8.34 7.91 44.86
N SER A 44 -9.51 8.54 44.69
CA SER A 44 -9.92 9.07 43.39
C SER A 44 -9.05 10.23 42.92
N ILE A 45 -8.57 11.09 43.82
CA ILE A 45 -7.58 12.14 43.49
C ILE A 45 -6.25 11.51 43.07
N LEU A 46 -5.82 10.46 43.76
CA LEU A 46 -4.61 9.73 43.39
C LEU A 46 -4.76 9.06 42.01
N GLY A 47 -5.95 8.51 41.73
CA GLY A 47 -6.30 8.01 40.41
C GLY A 47 -6.28 9.09 39.32
N ALA A 48 -6.79 10.28 39.62
CA ALA A 48 -6.76 11.43 38.72
C ALA A 48 -5.32 11.87 38.39
N SER A 49 -4.44 11.92 39.41
CA SER A 49 -3.03 12.27 39.24
C SER A 49 -2.28 11.24 38.37
N LEU A 50 -2.55 9.95 38.55
CA LEU A 50 -2.00 8.87 37.71
C LEU A 50 -2.54 8.94 36.27
N GLY A 51 -3.82 9.24 36.09
CA GLY A 51 -4.43 9.44 34.79
C GLY A 51 -3.85 10.63 34.03
N LEU A 52 -3.56 11.72 34.76
CA LEU A 52 -2.89 12.89 34.20
C LEU A 52 -1.45 12.57 33.77
N ALA A 53 -0.70 11.89 34.64
CA ALA A 53 0.66 11.43 34.34
C ALA A 53 0.68 10.51 33.09
N TYR A 54 -0.27 9.58 33.00
CA TYR A 54 -0.41 8.69 31.84
C TYR A 54 -0.68 9.48 30.55
N SER A 55 -1.58 10.48 30.58
CA SER A 55 -1.88 11.33 29.43
C SER A 55 -0.66 12.09 28.92
N GLN A 56 0.21 12.57 29.82
CA GLN A 56 1.43 13.29 29.44
C GLN A 56 2.56 12.36 28.97
N LEU A 57 2.63 11.16 29.50
CA LEU A 57 3.66 10.17 29.14
C LEU A 57 3.35 9.45 27.81
N LYS A 58 2.07 9.36 27.43
CA LYS A 58 1.67 8.76 26.14
C LYS A 58 2.14 9.65 25.00
N SER A 59 3.04 9.14 24.16
CA SER A 59 3.48 9.88 22.99
C SER A 59 2.38 9.92 21.93
N THR A 60 2.06 11.13 21.47
CA THR A 60 1.14 11.38 20.35
C THR A 60 1.63 10.69 19.09
N ARG A 61 0.69 10.17 18.32
CA ARG A 61 0.94 9.62 16.98
C ARG A 61 0.05 10.33 15.98
N TYR A 62 0.55 10.46 14.76
CA TYR A 62 -0.12 11.12 13.66
C TYR A 62 -0.51 10.08 12.62
N LYS A 63 -1.78 10.11 12.27
CA LYS A 63 -2.40 9.17 11.34
C LYS A 63 -2.47 9.80 9.95
N SER A 64 -1.80 9.18 8.98
CA SER A 64 -1.87 9.53 7.57
C SER A 64 -2.68 8.49 6.84
N ASP A 65 -3.80 8.88 6.23
CA ASP A 65 -4.67 8.02 5.44
C ASP A 65 -4.58 8.42 3.97
N ILE A 66 -4.40 7.44 3.10
CA ILE A 66 -4.49 7.60 1.64
C ILE A 66 -5.51 6.61 1.12
N THR A 67 -6.54 7.13 0.44
CA THR A 67 -7.51 6.30 -0.28
C THR A 67 -7.23 6.39 -1.78
N PHE A 68 -7.13 5.25 -2.44
CA PHE A 68 -6.89 5.17 -3.87
C PHE A 68 -7.75 4.10 -4.53
N LEU A 69 -8.01 4.29 -5.82
CA LEU A 69 -8.75 3.38 -6.67
C LEU A 69 -7.78 2.75 -7.67
N VAL A 70 -7.85 1.43 -7.84
CA VAL A 70 -7.15 0.71 -8.91
C VAL A 70 -8.19 0.37 -9.98
N GLU A 71 -8.12 1.07 -11.11
CA GLU A 71 -8.91 0.75 -12.30
C GLU A 71 -8.13 -0.26 -13.15
N GLU A 72 -8.65 -1.46 -13.22
CA GLU A 72 -8.19 -2.47 -14.17
C GLU A 72 -9.09 -2.43 -15.39
N SER A 73 -8.50 -2.33 -16.57
CA SER A 73 -9.22 -2.58 -17.81
C SER A 73 -9.75 -4.01 -17.79
N LYS A 74 -10.99 -4.18 -17.37
CA LYS A 74 -11.68 -5.47 -17.54
C LYS A 74 -11.69 -5.73 -19.03
N ALA A 75 -11.05 -6.79 -19.45
CA ALA A 75 -10.80 -7.21 -20.82
C ALA A 75 -12.05 -7.35 -21.71
N SER A 76 -12.80 -6.27 -21.93
CA SER A 76 -13.61 -6.13 -23.14
C SER A 76 -12.69 -5.94 -24.38
N ALA A 77 -11.42 -5.56 -24.15
CA ALA A 77 -10.37 -5.54 -25.15
C ALA A 77 -10.08 -6.93 -25.74
N GLY A 78 -10.22 -8.02 -24.99
CA GLY A 78 -10.13 -9.38 -25.52
C GLY A 78 -11.13 -9.66 -26.64
N GLY A 79 -12.34 -9.09 -26.55
CA GLY A 79 -13.35 -9.21 -27.60
C GLY A 79 -13.01 -8.41 -28.88
N LEU A 80 -12.56 -7.18 -28.72
CA LEU A 80 -12.14 -6.34 -29.87
C LEU A 80 -10.82 -6.83 -30.50
N LEU A 81 -9.85 -7.20 -29.67
CA LEU A 81 -8.55 -7.72 -30.11
C LEU A 81 -8.69 -9.13 -30.69
N SER A 82 -9.55 -10.00 -30.19
CA SER A 82 -9.80 -11.31 -30.78
C SER A 82 -10.57 -11.18 -32.09
N SER A 83 -11.48 -10.23 -32.23
CA SER A 83 -12.17 -9.95 -33.52
C SER A 83 -11.21 -9.37 -34.55
N LEU A 84 -10.33 -8.46 -34.15
CA LEU A 84 -9.27 -7.93 -35.03
C LEU A 84 -8.22 -9.00 -35.33
N GLY A 85 -7.80 -9.80 -34.36
CA GLY A 85 -6.84 -10.90 -34.54
C GLY A 85 -7.37 -11.99 -35.46
N GLY A 86 -8.64 -12.37 -35.32
CA GLY A 86 -9.32 -13.31 -36.21
C GLY A 86 -9.42 -12.80 -37.64
N GLN A 87 -9.65 -11.51 -37.85
CA GLN A 87 -9.73 -10.87 -39.16
C GLN A 87 -8.36 -10.76 -39.85
N PHE A 88 -7.27 -10.80 -39.08
CA PHE A 88 -5.90 -10.67 -39.56
C PHE A 88 -5.07 -11.96 -39.45
N GLY A 89 -5.69 -13.08 -39.05
CA GLY A 89 -5.01 -14.38 -38.94
C GLY A 89 -3.91 -14.45 -37.88
N MET A 90 -3.92 -13.50 -36.92
CA MET A 90 -2.94 -13.47 -35.84
C MET A 90 -3.54 -14.03 -34.56
N ASP A 91 -2.88 -15.02 -33.98
CA ASP A 91 -3.21 -15.50 -32.64
C ASP A 91 -2.71 -14.52 -31.57
N ILE A 92 -3.57 -13.54 -31.22
CA ILE A 92 -3.29 -12.50 -30.21
C ILE A 92 -3.28 -13.08 -28.79
N SER A 93 -3.79 -14.30 -28.58
CA SER A 93 -3.80 -14.96 -27.27
C SER A 93 -2.38 -15.17 -26.73
N SER A 94 -1.42 -15.38 -27.62
CA SER A 94 0.00 -15.48 -27.26
C SER A 94 0.65 -14.12 -26.89
N LEU A 95 0.13 -13.01 -27.42
CA LEU A 95 0.59 -11.64 -27.16
C LEU A 95 0.00 -11.08 -25.85
N THR A 96 -1.25 -11.39 -25.54
CA THR A 96 -1.93 -10.95 -24.33
C THR A 96 -1.57 -11.80 -23.11
N GLY A 97 -0.82 -12.91 -23.33
CA GLY A 97 -0.44 -13.79 -22.22
C GLY A 97 -1.68 -14.21 -21.44
N ALA A 98 -2.57 -14.98 -22.05
CA ALA A 98 -3.73 -15.61 -21.40
C ALA A 98 -3.28 -16.63 -20.32
N GLY A 99 -2.37 -16.22 -19.47
CA GLY A 99 -1.85 -16.95 -18.35
C GLY A 99 -2.04 -16.14 -17.08
N ASN A 100 -3.04 -16.53 -16.33
CA ASN A 100 -3.28 -16.18 -14.93
C ASN A 100 -3.31 -14.68 -14.60
N ASN A 101 -4.44 -14.24 -14.09
CA ASN A 101 -4.65 -13.04 -13.28
C ASN A 101 -3.74 -13.01 -12.03
N VAL A 102 -2.44 -13.20 -12.21
CA VAL A 102 -1.46 -13.20 -11.10
C VAL A 102 -1.33 -11.81 -10.47
N LEU A 103 -1.78 -10.77 -11.18
CA LEU A 103 -1.78 -9.39 -10.71
C LEU A 103 -3.20 -8.81 -10.83
N SER A 104 -4.10 -9.22 -9.96
CA SER A 104 -5.34 -8.49 -9.71
C SER A 104 -5.07 -7.30 -8.80
N GLY A 105 -5.96 -6.28 -8.81
CA GLY A 105 -5.83 -5.10 -7.94
C GLY A 105 -5.63 -5.44 -6.45
N ASP A 106 -6.12 -6.60 -5.99
CA ASP A 106 -5.90 -7.07 -4.62
C ASP A 106 -4.43 -7.36 -4.31
N ASN A 107 -3.60 -7.66 -5.31
CA ASN A 107 -2.16 -7.87 -5.11
C ASN A 107 -1.41 -6.58 -4.75
N VAL A 108 -1.96 -5.40 -5.06
CA VAL A 108 -1.41 -4.12 -4.60
C VAL A 108 -1.39 -4.04 -3.08
N LEU A 109 -2.37 -4.63 -2.39
CA LEU A 109 -2.38 -4.70 -0.92
C LEU A 109 -1.20 -5.48 -0.36
N GLU A 110 -0.89 -6.63 -0.98
CA GLU A 110 0.24 -7.45 -0.55
C GLU A 110 1.59 -6.79 -0.88
N LEU A 111 1.65 -6.06 -2.00
CA LEU A 111 2.84 -5.26 -2.34
C LEU A 111 3.08 -4.16 -1.31
N LEU A 112 2.03 -3.45 -0.88
CA LEU A 112 2.12 -2.39 0.15
C LEU A 112 2.59 -2.92 1.51
N LYS A 113 2.31 -4.19 1.84
CA LYS A 113 2.80 -4.85 3.05
C LYS A 113 4.20 -5.46 2.88
N SER A 114 4.76 -5.44 1.67
CA SER A 114 6.05 -6.06 1.40
C SER A 114 7.19 -5.36 2.14
N LYS A 115 7.98 -6.15 2.86
CA LYS A 115 9.18 -5.68 3.59
C LYS A 115 10.20 -5.01 2.66
N SER A 116 10.32 -5.50 1.44
CA SER A 116 11.25 -4.95 0.45
C SER A 116 10.84 -3.56 0.00
N PHE A 117 9.54 -3.33 -0.24
CA PHE A 117 9.05 -1.99 -0.60
C PHE A 117 9.11 -1.01 0.56
N MET A 118 8.80 -1.47 1.78
CA MET A 118 8.96 -0.65 2.96
C MET A 118 10.42 -0.27 3.18
N ALA A 119 11.36 -1.20 3.00
CA ALA A 119 12.78 -0.91 3.08
C ALA A 119 13.23 0.09 2.00
N ALA A 120 12.76 -0.07 0.76
CA ALA A 120 13.01 0.88 -0.33
C ALA A 120 12.43 2.27 -0.02
N CYS A 121 11.20 2.32 0.50
CA CYS A 121 10.56 3.56 0.95
C CYS A 121 11.40 4.28 2.01
N LEU A 122 11.84 3.57 3.04
CA LEU A 122 12.62 4.13 4.14
C LEU A 122 14.02 4.64 3.71
N LYS A 123 14.58 4.11 2.64
CA LYS A 123 15.84 4.60 2.05
C LYS A 123 15.67 5.86 1.20
N THR A 124 14.43 6.33 0.95
CA THR A 124 14.22 7.56 0.18
C THR A 124 14.57 8.82 0.99
N PRO A 125 15.04 9.91 0.34
CA PRO A 125 15.45 11.13 1.01
C PRO A 125 14.32 11.75 1.86
N TYR A 126 14.65 12.27 3.04
CA TYR A 126 13.73 13.07 3.84
C TYR A 126 13.85 14.55 3.44
N LYS A 127 12.73 15.23 3.13
CA LYS A 127 12.71 16.68 2.76
C LYS A 127 13.72 17.09 1.68
N ASN A 128 13.95 16.32 0.64
CA ASN A 128 14.93 16.62 -0.41
C ASN A 128 16.42 16.61 0.04
N ASP A 129 16.73 16.16 1.24
CA ASP A 129 18.11 15.99 1.69
C ASP A 129 18.62 14.58 1.33
N SER A 130 19.54 14.51 0.38
CA SER A 130 20.13 13.24 -0.07
C SER A 130 20.97 12.55 1.01
N ASN A 131 21.42 13.27 2.03
CA ASN A 131 22.24 12.74 3.13
C ASN A 131 21.41 12.26 4.32
N TYR A 132 20.11 12.41 4.27
CA TYR A 132 19.20 12.07 5.36
C TYR A 132 17.93 11.43 4.82
N CYS A 133 17.69 10.17 5.14
CA CYS A 133 16.56 9.39 4.62
C CYS A 133 15.43 9.21 5.65
N LEU A 134 14.28 8.64 5.19
CA LEU A 134 13.15 8.39 6.09
C LEU A 134 13.51 7.44 7.24
N ALA A 135 14.40 6.46 7.02
CA ALA A 135 14.87 5.57 8.09
C ALA A 135 15.65 6.33 9.16
N ASP A 136 16.43 7.35 8.76
CA ASP A 136 17.16 8.21 9.69
C ASP A 136 16.21 9.07 10.52
N ALA A 137 15.22 9.69 9.87
CA ALA A 137 14.18 10.45 10.55
C ALA A 137 13.40 9.58 11.54
N TYR A 138 13.03 8.36 11.13
CA TYR A 138 12.37 7.40 11.99
C TYR A 138 13.23 7.02 13.21
N ALA A 139 14.51 6.75 13.00
CA ALA A 139 15.43 6.41 14.08
C ALA A 139 15.59 7.53 15.10
N ASP A 140 15.56 8.80 14.66
CA ASP A 140 15.63 9.97 15.55
C ASP A 140 14.33 10.18 16.32
N VAL A 141 13.18 10.16 15.65
CA VAL A 141 11.85 10.32 16.26
C VAL A 141 11.60 9.27 17.35
N TYR A 142 12.04 8.02 17.12
CA TYR A 142 11.90 6.93 18.09
C TYR A 142 13.11 6.79 19.05
N LYS A 143 14.07 7.71 18.96
CA LYS A 143 15.29 7.72 19.79
C LYS A 143 16.10 6.41 19.69
N LEU A 144 15.99 5.71 18.54
CA LEU A 144 16.68 4.43 18.33
C LEU A 144 18.18 4.63 18.26
N ARG A 145 18.65 5.73 17.68
CA ARG A 145 20.07 6.06 17.57
C ARG A 145 20.76 6.15 18.93
N LYS A 146 20.10 6.77 19.93
CA LYS A 146 20.61 6.80 21.32
C LYS A 146 20.66 5.41 21.91
N LYS A 147 19.68 4.55 21.65
CA LYS A 147 19.64 3.17 22.13
C LYS A 147 20.77 2.33 21.51
N TRP A 148 21.10 2.57 20.22
CA TRP A 148 22.20 1.86 19.56
C TRP A 148 23.55 2.28 20.10
N GLN A 149 23.75 3.57 20.40
CA GLN A 149 24.99 4.08 21.02
C GLN A 149 25.23 3.50 22.41
N SER A 150 24.16 3.31 23.21
CA SER A 150 24.26 2.73 24.56
C SER A 150 24.24 1.19 24.58
N ASN A 151 24.15 0.53 23.42
CA ASN A 151 24.18 -0.92 23.33
C ASN A 151 25.61 -1.42 23.11
N ASP A 152 26.12 -2.28 24.00
CA ASP A 152 27.50 -2.81 23.97
C ASP A 152 27.86 -3.52 22.64
N LYS A 153 26.86 -4.08 21.94
CA LYS A 153 27.09 -4.78 20.66
C LYS A 153 27.18 -3.84 19.46
N ILE A 154 26.61 -2.63 19.55
CA ILE A 154 26.53 -1.67 18.43
C ILE A 154 27.51 -0.52 18.69
N GLY A 155 27.43 0.13 19.87
CA GLY A 155 28.36 1.15 20.38
C GLY A 155 28.47 2.44 19.59
N ARG A 156 27.64 2.64 18.54
CA ARG A 156 27.72 3.80 17.63
C ARG A 156 26.36 4.19 17.05
N ALA A 157 26.31 5.43 16.53
CA ALA A 157 25.18 5.90 15.73
C ALA A 157 25.24 5.30 14.32
N ILE A 158 24.11 4.78 13.81
CA ILE A 158 24.00 4.25 12.46
C ILE A 158 23.11 5.20 11.65
N TYR A 159 23.54 5.50 10.42
CA TYR A 159 22.82 6.27 9.41
C TYR A 159 22.50 5.37 8.22
N PHE A 160 21.36 5.60 7.55
CA PHE A 160 20.88 4.76 6.46
C PHE A 160 20.99 5.42 5.08
N ALA A 161 21.17 6.75 5.05
CA ALA A 161 21.32 7.49 3.80
C ALA A 161 22.64 7.16 3.07
N GLN A 162 23.66 6.76 3.80
CA GLN A 162 24.96 6.37 3.25
C GLN A 162 25.32 4.95 3.70
N PRO A 163 26.09 4.19 2.89
CA PRO A 163 26.53 2.87 3.28
C PRO A 163 27.46 2.95 4.50
N ASP A 164 27.20 2.15 5.50
CA ASP A 164 28.00 2.03 6.72
C ASP A 164 29.18 1.07 6.49
N LYS A 165 30.20 1.15 7.35
CA LYS A 165 31.36 0.20 7.35
C LYS A 165 30.91 -1.25 7.54
N ASP A 166 29.83 -1.47 8.29
CA ASP A 166 29.18 -2.78 8.48
C ASP A 166 27.79 -2.78 7.87
N LEU A 167 27.71 -3.12 6.58
CA LEU A 167 26.44 -3.23 5.84
C LEU A 167 25.48 -4.26 6.44
N ARG A 168 26.01 -5.34 7.05
CA ARG A 168 25.15 -6.37 7.67
C ARG A 168 24.42 -5.82 8.89
N LEU A 169 25.12 -5.04 9.71
CA LEU A 169 24.53 -4.40 10.88
C LEU A 169 23.49 -3.36 10.44
N GLN A 170 23.83 -2.51 9.47
CA GLN A 170 22.93 -1.50 8.92
C GLN A 170 21.65 -2.14 8.38
N ASP A 171 21.75 -3.19 7.56
CA ASP A 171 20.60 -3.91 7.02
C ASP A 171 19.79 -4.63 8.10
N SER A 172 20.43 -5.18 9.13
CA SER A 172 19.74 -5.81 10.27
C SER A 172 18.90 -4.80 11.05
N LEU A 173 19.44 -3.62 11.30
CA LEU A 173 18.73 -2.54 11.99
C LEU A 173 17.59 -1.99 11.13
N LEU A 174 17.78 -1.83 9.83
CA LEU A 174 16.73 -1.45 8.90
C LEU A 174 15.60 -2.48 8.89
N LYS A 175 15.91 -3.77 8.83
CA LYS A 175 14.90 -4.86 8.93
C LYS A 175 14.11 -4.77 10.24
N THR A 176 14.74 -4.39 11.34
CA THR A 176 14.05 -4.21 12.64
C THR A 176 13.07 -3.05 12.59
N ILE A 177 13.44 -1.93 11.94
CA ILE A 177 12.54 -0.80 11.72
C ILE A 177 11.38 -1.22 10.83
N VAL A 178 11.65 -1.86 9.70
CA VAL A 178 10.62 -2.35 8.75
C VAL A 178 9.61 -3.27 9.45
N LYS A 179 10.11 -4.26 10.20
CA LYS A 179 9.26 -5.17 10.96
C LYS A 179 8.35 -4.44 11.95
N ARG A 180 8.87 -3.44 12.64
CA ARG A 180 8.09 -2.65 13.58
C ARG A 180 6.98 -1.86 12.90
N ILE A 181 7.29 -1.23 11.76
CA ILE A 181 6.30 -0.49 10.97
C ILE A 181 5.21 -1.45 10.47
N GLU A 182 5.60 -2.59 9.90
CA GLU A 182 4.69 -3.62 9.38
C GLU A 182 3.72 -4.15 10.46
N GLU A 183 4.23 -4.41 11.67
CA GLU A 183 3.42 -5.00 12.74
C GLU A 183 2.52 -4.00 13.47
N LYS A 184 2.88 -2.71 13.53
CA LYS A 184 2.26 -1.77 14.48
C LYS A 184 1.86 -0.42 13.91
N GLU A 185 2.35 -0.04 12.75
CA GLU A 185 2.28 1.35 12.28
C GLU A 185 1.69 1.49 10.87
N ILE A 186 1.60 0.40 10.09
CA ILE A 186 0.91 0.37 8.80
C ILE A 186 -0.37 -0.44 8.88
N GLY A 187 -1.45 0.13 8.35
CA GLY A 187 -2.70 -0.56 8.06
C GLY A 187 -2.98 -0.50 6.57
N VAL A 188 -3.29 -1.62 5.95
CA VAL A 188 -3.70 -1.66 4.53
C VAL A 188 -4.97 -2.47 4.44
N VAL A 189 -6.05 -1.81 4.01
CA VAL A 189 -7.37 -2.41 3.96
C VAL A 189 -8.06 -2.09 2.63
N LYS A 190 -8.91 -3.01 2.18
CA LYS A 190 -9.84 -2.77 1.08
C LYS A 190 -11.10 -2.18 1.68
N VAL A 191 -11.44 -0.97 1.29
CA VAL A 191 -12.59 -0.22 1.84
C VAL A 191 -13.91 -0.90 1.49
N ASP A 192 -14.04 -1.39 0.27
CA ASP A 192 -15.19 -2.16 -0.20
C ASP A 192 -14.71 -3.42 -0.94
N LYS A 193 -15.34 -4.56 -0.65
CA LYS A 193 -15.00 -5.84 -1.29
C LYS A 193 -15.34 -5.89 -2.79
N LYS A 194 -16.32 -5.09 -3.23
CA LYS A 194 -16.82 -5.07 -4.62
C LYS A 194 -16.16 -3.99 -5.46
N LEU A 195 -15.76 -2.88 -4.83
CA LEU A 195 -15.14 -1.74 -5.49
C LEU A 195 -13.63 -1.80 -5.29
N GLY A 196 -12.88 -1.31 -6.27
CA GLY A 196 -11.42 -1.28 -6.25
C GLY A 196 -10.81 -0.20 -5.36
N PHE A 197 -11.50 0.19 -4.26
CA PHE A 197 -11.02 1.19 -3.31
C PHE A 197 -10.17 0.56 -2.22
N PHE A 198 -9.00 1.14 -2.03
CA PHE A 198 -8.03 0.72 -1.04
C PHE A 198 -7.64 1.90 -0.16
N ASN A 199 -7.38 1.61 1.11
CA ASN A 199 -6.89 2.61 2.06
C ASN A 199 -5.56 2.14 2.67
N VAL A 200 -4.59 3.05 2.71
CA VAL A 200 -3.31 2.88 3.40
C VAL A 200 -3.25 3.87 4.53
N THR A 201 -3.11 3.36 5.74
CA THR A 201 -2.96 4.14 6.97
C THR A 201 -1.55 3.97 7.50
N ILE A 202 -0.86 5.07 7.78
CA ILE A 202 0.42 5.09 8.51
C ILE A 202 0.22 5.86 9.82
N ASN A 203 0.66 5.26 10.93
CA ASN A 203 0.48 5.84 12.26
C ASN A 203 1.83 5.92 13.01
N VAL A 204 2.56 7.02 12.86
CA VAL A 204 3.87 7.25 13.47
C VAL A 204 3.90 8.51 14.33
N LYS A 205 4.98 8.73 15.11
CA LYS A 205 5.09 9.82 16.08
C LYS A 205 5.38 11.21 15.49
N ASP A 206 5.73 11.28 14.24
CA ASP A 206 6.01 12.54 13.55
C ASP A 206 5.04 12.72 12.39
N GLU A 207 4.46 13.90 12.29
CA GLU A 207 3.40 14.23 11.34
C GLU A 207 3.91 14.17 9.88
N LEU A 208 5.04 14.82 9.60
CA LEU A 208 5.61 14.85 8.27
C LEU A 208 6.10 13.46 7.84
N LEU A 209 6.71 12.72 8.77
CA LEU A 209 7.17 11.35 8.52
C LEU A 209 6.01 10.42 8.17
N SER A 210 4.86 10.55 8.88
CA SER A 210 3.64 9.80 8.58
C SER A 210 3.18 10.01 7.15
N LYS A 211 3.08 11.27 6.72
CA LYS A 211 2.69 11.67 5.37
C LYS A 211 3.68 11.15 4.32
N LEU A 212 4.98 11.38 4.52
CA LEU A 212 5.99 10.97 3.54
C LEU A 212 6.07 9.45 3.36
N ILE A 213 5.95 8.67 4.44
CA ILE A 213 5.95 7.20 4.33
C ILE A 213 4.73 6.74 3.54
N SER A 214 3.52 7.24 3.85
CA SER A 214 2.29 6.82 3.18
C SER A 214 2.29 7.15 1.68
N GLU A 215 2.73 8.36 1.29
CA GLU A 215 2.80 8.76 -0.11
C GLU A 215 3.84 7.95 -0.90
N ARG A 216 5.01 7.71 -0.30
CA ARG A 216 6.11 7.03 -1.00
C ARG A 216 5.94 5.53 -1.11
N ILE A 217 5.40 4.89 -0.07
CA ILE A 217 5.12 3.45 -0.15
C ILE A 217 4.06 3.17 -1.21
N LEU A 218 3.02 4.03 -1.29
CA LEU A 218 2.02 3.93 -2.35
C LEU A 218 2.66 4.09 -3.73
N LYS A 219 3.49 5.12 -3.92
CA LYS A 219 4.15 5.37 -5.19
C LYS A 219 5.04 4.18 -5.62
N ILE A 220 5.88 3.68 -4.72
CA ILE A 220 6.78 2.54 -5.03
C ILE A 220 5.98 1.29 -5.39
N ALA A 221 4.93 0.98 -4.63
CA ALA A 221 4.09 -0.18 -4.89
C ALA A 221 3.32 -0.03 -6.22
N THR A 222 2.82 1.17 -6.52
CA THR A 222 2.12 1.51 -7.76
C THR A 222 3.03 1.38 -8.97
N ASP A 223 4.20 2.00 -8.92
CA ASP A 223 5.19 1.97 -10.02
C ASP A 223 5.59 0.52 -10.32
N PHE A 224 5.87 -0.27 -9.28
CA PHE A 224 6.18 -1.69 -9.44
C PHE A 224 5.02 -2.48 -10.04
N TYR A 225 3.78 -2.25 -9.55
CA TYR A 225 2.60 -2.94 -10.05
C TYR A 225 2.37 -2.68 -11.54
N ILE A 226 2.47 -1.41 -11.97
CA ILE A 226 2.34 -1.02 -13.37
C ILE A 226 3.45 -1.68 -14.19
N ASP A 227 4.72 -1.56 -13.76
CA ASP A 227 5.83 -2.15 -14.50
C ASP A 227 5.77 -3.69 -14.57
N ALA A 228 5.32 -4.35 -13.53
CA ALA A 228 5.13 -5.80 -13.55
C ALA A 228 4.04 -6.22 -14.53
N LYS A 229 2.93 -5.46 -14.59
CA LYS A 229 1.78 -5.78 -15.45
C LYS A 229 2.09 -5.53 -16.94
N VAL A 230 2.67 -4.39 -17.27
CA VAL A 230 2.88 -4.00 -18.68
C VAL A 230 4.32 -4.08 -19.16
N GLY A 231 5.26 -4.46 -18.32
CA GLY A 231 6.69 -4.44 -18.66
C GLY A 231 7.05 -5.34 -19.87
N ARG A 232 6.37 -6.49 -20.03
CA ARG A 232 6.55 -7.34 -21.21
C ARG A 232 6.04 -6.68 -22.49
N LEU A 233 4.87 -6.04 -22.42
CA LEU A 233 4.27 -5.32 -23.55
C LEU A 233 5.14 -4.12 -23.95
N LYS A 234 5.61 -3.32 -22.99
CA LYS A 234 6.59 -2.24 -23.23
C LYS A 234 7.83 -2.73 -23.99
N LYS A 235 8.43 -3.84 -23.53
CA LYS A 235 9.61 -4.44 -24.18
C LYS A 235 9.29 -4.92 -25.60
N ASN A 236 8.09 -5.47 -25.82
CA ASN A 236 7.66 -5.90 -27.14
C ASN A 236 7.48 -4.72 -28.10
N VAL A 237 6.78 -3.67 -27.67
CA VAL A 237 6.62 -2.43 -28.45
C VAL A 237 7.98 -1.85 -28.82
N SER A 238 8.89 -1.69 -27.85
CA SER A 238 10.24 -1.17 -28.11
C SER A 238 11.06 -2.04 -29.08
N ARG A 239 10.85 -3.35 -29.07
CA ARG A 239 11.48 -4.27 -30.04
C ARG A 239 10.91 -4.07 -31.43
N LEU A 240 9.57 -3.96 -31.56
CA LEU A 240 8.91 -3.71 -32.82
C LEU A 240 9.31 -2.36 -33.41
N GLU A 241 9.38 -1.30 -32.60
CA GLU A 241 9.85 0.02 -33.04
C GLU A 241 11.23 -0.06 -33.67
N ARG A 242 12.21 -0.61 -32.94
CA ARG A 242 13.59 -0.76 -33.47
C ARG A 242 13.63 -1.57 -34.75
N ARG A 243 12.81 -2.64 -34.86
CA ARG A 243 12.77 -3.46 -36.06
C ARG A 243 12.14 -2.70 -37.25
N THR A 244 11.08 -1.95 -37.00
CA THR A 244 10.41 -1.11 -38.00
C THR A 244 11.34 -0.03 -38.52
N ASP A 245 12.08 0.66 -37.62
CA ASP A 245 13.08 1.67 -38.01
C ASP A 245 14.19 1.07 -38.87
N SER A 246 14.69 -0.11 -38.48
CA SER A 246 15.71 -0.82 -39.27
C SER A 246 15.22 -1.19 -40.65
N ILE A 247 14.03 -1.75 -40.78
CA ILE A 247 13.44 -2.11 -42.10
C ILE A 247 13.13 -0.87 -42.90
N SER A 248 12.65 0.22 -42.30
CA SER A 248 12.45 1.52 -42.97
C SER A 248 13.74 2.04 -43.60
N ALA A 249 14.85 2.01 -42.86
CA ALA A 249 16.16 2.43 -43.38
C ALA A 249 16.62 1.57 -44.60
N ILE A 250 16.43 0.24 -44.51
CA ILE A 250 16.77 -0.68 -45.59
C ILE A 250 15.85 -0.45 -46.79
N LEU A 251 14.55 -0.29 -46.57
CA LEU A 251 13.57 -0.01 -47.61
C LEU A 251 13.90 1.29 -48.35
N ASN A 252 14.22 2.36 -47.65
CA ASN A 252 14.64 3.62 -48.24
C ASN A 252 15.88 3.42 -49.15
N LYS A 253 16.92 2.74 -48.62
CA LYS A 253 18.14 2.43 -49.40
C LYS A 253 17.80 1.64 -50.67
N ARG A 254 16.96 0.59 -50.60
CA ARG A 254 16.55 -0.22 -51.74
C ARG A 254 15.64 0.54 -52.71
N THR A 255 14.84 1.46 -52.21
CA THR A 255 14.00 2.33 -53.05
C THR A 255 14.85 3.24 -53.92
N TYR A 256 15.90 3.87 -53.35
CA TYR A 256 16.85 4.68 -54.11
C TYR A 256 17.61 3.84 -55.14
N ALA A 257 18.09 2.64 -54.75
CA ALA A 257 18.77 1.74 -55.66
C ALA A 257 17.86 1.32 -56.86
N ALA A 258 16.63 0.89 -56.58
CA ALA A 258 15.67 0.49 -57.62
C ALA A 258 15.34 1.66 -58.58
N THR A 259 15.31 2.90 -58.06
CA THR A 259 15.09 4.08 -58.92
C THR A 259 16.29 4.36 -59.82
N GLU A 260 17.50 4.19 -59.32
CA GLU A 260 18.72 4.36 -60.11
C GLU A 260 18.87 3.24 -61.17
N ASP A 261 18.60 1.98 -60.79
CA ASP A 261 18.60 0.85 -61.75
C ASP A 261 17.55 1.05 -62.81
N ALA A 262 16.36 1.58 -62.51
CA ALA A 262 15.33 1.91 -63.52
C ALA A 262 15.78 3.06 -64.46
N ARG A 263 16.52 4.05 -63.93
CA ARG A 263 17.05 5.15 -64.74
C ARG A 263 18.17 4.68 -65.66
N LEU A 264 18.99 3.76 -65.26
CA LEU A 264 20.02 3.16 -66.05
C LEU A 264 19.45 2.38 -67.26
N LEU A 265 18.29 1.69 -67.10
CA LEU A 265 17.59 0.99 -68.19
C LEU A 265 17.20 1.88 -69.35
N LEU A 266 16.98 3.18 -69.09
CA LEU A 266 16.65 4.13 -70.20
C LEU A 266 17.83 4.40 -71.15
N ASN A 267 19.07 4.12 -70.72
CA ASN A 267 20.31 4.40 -71.48
C ASN A 267 21.14 3.13 -71.75
N VAL A 268 20.57 1.92 -71.56
CA VAL A 268 21.28 0.65 -71.76
C VAL A 268 21.39 0.27 -73.25
N ASN A 269 22.55 -0.28 -73.61
CA ASN A 269 22.74 -0.95 -74.90
C ASN A 269 21.79 -2.16 -75.03
N PRO A 270 20.94 -2.29 -76.08
CA PRO A 270 20.01 -3.41 -76.22
C PRO A 270 20.67 -4.80 -76.16
N ALA A 271 21.98 -4.89 -76.28
CA ALA A 271 22.75 -6.14 -76.24
C ALA A 271 23.10 -6.58 -74.79
N ASP A 272 22.84 -5.73 -73.75
CA ASP A 272 23.09 -6.09 -72.37
C ASP A 272 21.88 -6.81 -71.77
N VAL A 273 21.89 -8.14 -71.77
CA VAL A 273 20.84 -9.02 -71.29
C VAL A 273 20.69 -8.97 -69.73
N ASN A 274 21.70 -8.48 -69.00
CA ASN A 274 21.72 -8.50 -67.56
C ASN A 274 21.01 -7.29 -66.92
N ALA A 275 20.96 -6.15 -67.53
CA ALA A 275 20.39 -4.92 -67.02
C ALA A 275 18.90 -5.05 -66.63
N PRO A 276 18.01 -5.67 -67.41
CA PRO A 276 16.62 -5.92 -67.01
C PRO A 276 16.49 -6.80 -65.79
N VAL A 277 17.36 -7.82 -65.62
CA VAL A 277 17.35 -8.76 -64.52
C VAL A 277 17.69 -8.04 -63.18
N TYR A 278 18.69 -7.16 -63.23
CA TYR A 278 19.04 -6.37 -62.00
C TYR A 278 17.89 -5.45 -61.57
N SER A 279 17.23 -4.78 -62.50
CA SER A 279 16.09 -3.92 -62.22
C SER A 279 14.91 -4.72 -61.65
N GLU A 280 14.62 -5.90 -62.19
CA GLU A 280 13.57 -6.77 -61.67
C GLU A 280 13.85 -7.25 -60.25
N ILE A 281 15.08 -7.64 -59.96
CA ILE A 281 15.52 -8.04 -58.60
C ILE A 281 15.35 -6.87 -57.64
N SER A 282 15.80 -5.66 -57.98
CA SER A 282 15.68 -4.47 -57.16
C SER A 282 14.24 -4.08 -56.86
N GLN A 283 13.36 -4.18 -57.88
CA GLN A 283 11.91 -3.93 -57.69
C GLN A 283 11.24 -4.98 -56.80
N ARG A 284 11.57 -6.26 -56.96
CA ARG A 284 11.07 -7.34 -56.13
C ARG A 284 11.51 -7.16 -54.68
N ASP A 285 12.80 -6.86 -54.44
CA ASP A 285 13.34 -6.62 -53.08
C ASP A 285 12.64 -5.45 -52.40
N LYS A 286 12.40 -4.36 -53.14
CA LYS A 286 11.63 -3.20 -52.65
C LYS A 286 10.21 -3.60 -52.28
N MET A 287 9.51 -4.39 -53.12
CA MET A 287 8.14 -4.82 -52.87
C MET A 287 8.05 -5.70 -51.62
N VAL A 288 8.97 -6.67 -51.46
CA VAL A 288 9.05 -7.54 -50.29
C VAL A 288 9.30 -6.70 -49.02
N LEU A 289 10.26 -5.79 -49.06
CA LEU A 289 10.57 -4.92 -47.91
C LEU A 289 9.40 -3.98 -47.57
N SER A 290 8.69 -3.46 -48.55
CA SER A 290 7.49 -2.64 -48.37
C SER A 290 6.37 -3.42 -47.67
N THR A 291 6.15 -4.68 -48.08
CA THR A 291 5.17 -5.57 -47.44
C THR A 291 5.55 -5.87 -46.00
N ILE A 292 6.83 -6.19 -45.74
CA ILE A 292 7.34 -6.43 -44.35
C ILE A 292 7.19 -5.18 -43.51
N TYR A 293 7.53 -4.01 -44.06
CA TYR A 293 7.39 -2.73 -43.36
C TYR A 293 5.93 -2.44 -42.98
N ALA A 294 5.00 -2.62 -43.91
CA ALA A 294 3.56 -2.43 -43.66
C ALA A 294 3.04 -3.37 -42.59
N GLU A 295 3.46 -4.64 -42.60
CA GLU A 295 3.08 -5.61 -41.58
C GLU A 295 3.66 -5.29 -40.20
N LEU A 296 4.93 -4.85 -40.12
CA LEU A 296 5.56 -4.41 -38.89
C LEU A 296 4.89 -3.17 -38.32
N MET A 297 4.54 -2.18 -39.14
CA MET A 297 3.83 -0.98 -38.72
C MET A 297 2.46 -1.33 -38.14
N LYS A 298 1.71 -2.21 -38.78
CA LYS A 298 0.43 -2.71 -38.29
C LYS A 298 0.59 -3.40 -36.94
N ASN A 299 1.56 -4.31 -36.81
CA ASN A 299 1.83 -5.03 -35.56
C ASN A 299 2.28 -4.09 -34.44
N LEU A 300 3.05 -3.05 -34.78
CA LEU A 300 3.49 -2.02 -33.83
C LEU A 300 2.29 -1.23 -33.29
N GLU A 301 1.39 -0.77 -34.18
CA GLU A 301 0.21 -0.01 -33.77
C GLU A 301 -0.75 -0.86 -32.91
N VAL A 302 -1.00 -2.12 -33.26
CA VAL A 302 -1.79 -3.05 -32.43
C VAL A 302 -1.14 -3.25 -31.09
N SER A 303 0.19 -3.42 -31.03
CA SER A 303 0.90 -3.60 -29.77
C SER A 303 0.87 -2.34 -28.89
N LYS A 304 0.95 -1.14 -29.47
CA LYS A 304 0.78 0.14 -28.75
C LYS A 304 -0.63 0.30 -28.19
N MET A 305 -1.65 -0.02 -28.97
CA MET A 305 -3.04 -0.01 -28.51
C MET A 305 -3.25 -0.98 -27.34
N THR A 306 -2.72 -2.19 -27.45
CA THR A 306 -2.77 -3.20 -26.39
C THR A 306 -2.07 -2.69 -25.11
N LEU A 307 -0.88 -2.11 -25.25
CA LEU A 307 -0.15 -1.52 -24.13
C LEU A 307 -0.96 -0.44 -23.43
N ALA A 308 -1.59 0.47 -24.19
CA ALA A 308 -2.42 1.54 -23.62
C ALA A 308 -3.64 0.97 -22.89
N GLN A 309 -4.29 -0.05 -23.43
CA GLN A 309 -5.47 -0.69 -22.83
C GLN A 309 -5.15 -1.51 -21.58
N GLU A 310 -4.01 -2.21 -21.56
CA GLU A 310 -3.59 -3.04 -20.43
C GLU A 310 -2.90 -2.25 -19.31
N THR A 311 -2.58 -0.98 -19.54
CA THR A 311 -1.95 -0.14 -18.51
C THR A 311 -2.98 0.23 -17.44
N PRO A 312 -2.84 -0.25 -16.19
CA PRO A 312 -3.79 0.08 -15.14
C PRO A 312 -3.66 1.55 -14.74
N THR A 313 -4.78 2.16 -14.40
CA THR A 313 -4.82 3.52 -13.87
C THR A 313 -5.02 3.45 -12.35
N ILE A 314 -4.16 4.14 -11.61
CA ILE A 314 -4.31 4.28 -10.17
C ILE A 314 -4.62 5.74 -9.87
N GLN A 315 -5.80 5.97 -9.30
CA GLN A 315 -6.28 7.31 -8.96
C GLN A 315 -6.26 7.49 -7.43
N ILE A 316 -5.58 8.52 -6.96
CA ILE A 316 -5.64 8.91 -5.55
C ILE A 316 -6.94 9.67 -5.36
N VAL A 317 -7.80 9.15 -4.47
CA VAL A 317 -9.11 9.76 -4.14
C VAL A 317 -8.93 10.72 -2.98
N ASP A 318 -8.26 10.27 -1.91
CA ASP A 318 -7.93 11.09 -0.75
C ASP A 318 -6.45 11.04 -0.46
N SER A 319 -5.86 12.20 -0.22
CA SER A 319 -4.47 12.36 0.19
C SER A 319 -4.36 13.02 1.56
N PRO A 320 -3.34 12.72 2.36
CA PRO A 320 -3.18 13.29 3.68
C PRO A 320 -2.86 14.79 3.59
N VAL A 321 -3.71 15.61 4.23
CA VAL A 321 -3.59 17.07 4.30
C VAL A 321 -3.27 17.46 5.75
N PHE A 322 -2.36 18.43 5.93
CA PHE A 322 -2.04 18.97 7.25
C PHE A 322 -3.14 19.89 7.77
N PRO A 323 -3.44 19.89 9.08
CA PRO A 323 -2.88 19.01 10.12
C PRO A 323 -3.46 17.59 10.07
N LEU A 324 -2.61 16.56 10.28
CA LEU A 324 -3.06 15.17 10.32
C LEU A 324 -3.84 14.86 11.60
N GLU A 325 -4.72 13.88 11.51
CA GLU A 325 -5.37 13.33 12.69
C GLU A 325 -4.34 12.76 13.67
N ASN A 326 -4.56 13.04 14.97
CA ASN A 326 -3.70 12.52 16.03
C ASN A 326 -4.49 11.78 17.11
N ASP A 327 -3.82 10.86 17.81
CA ASP A 327 -4.39 10.10 18.91
C ASP A 327 -4.02 10.68 20.29
N GLU A 328 -3.84 12.01 20.36
CA GLU A 328 -3.52 12.69 21.60
C GLU A 328 -4.66 12.56 22.62
N ILE A 329 -4.34 11.99 23.75
CA ILE A 329 -5.26 12.00 24.90
C ILE A 329 -5.12 13.35 25.59
N LYS A 330 -6.07 14.26 25.38
CA LYS A 330 -6.10 15.56 26.03
C LYS A 330 -6.04 15.35 27.56
N TRP A 331 -5.25 16.16 28.24
CA TRP A 331 -4.96 16.04 29.67
C TRP A 331 -6.20 15.85 30.56
N TYR A 332 -7.30 16.55 30.24
CA TYR A 332 -8.56 16.45 31.00
C TYR A 332 -9.26 15.09 30.81
N LYS A 333 -9.15 14.45 29.64
CA LYS A 333 -9.68 13.09 29.42
C LYS A 333 -8.92 12.06 30.22
N GLY A 334 -7.59 12.18 30.32
CA GLY A 334 -6.77 11.33 31.15
C GLY A 334 -7.10 11.46 32.63
N LEU A 335 -7.26 12.71 33.11
CA LEU A 335 -7.65 13.03 34.48
C LEU A 335 -9.00 12.43 34.85
N LEU A 336 -10.05 12.68 34.01
CA LEU A 336 -11.39 12.16 34.22
C LEU A 336 -11.42 10.64 34.22
N LEU A 337 -10.75 10.01 33.27
CA LEU A 337 -10.73 8.56 33.15
C LEU A 337 -10.05 7.90 34.36
N GLY A 338 -8.92 8.44 34.80
CA GLY A 338 -8.23 7.98 36.01
C GLY A 338 -9.06 8.17 37.29
N PHE A 339 -9.73 9.33 37.43
CA PHE A 339 -10.63 9.61 38.54
C PHE A 339 -11.77 8.62 38.63
N PHE A 340 -12.55 8.46 37.54
CA PHE A 340 -13.72 7.57 37.56
C PHE A 340 -13.36 6.10 37.68
N LEU A 341 -12.25 5.64 37.07
CA LEU A 341 -11.82 4.25 37.16
C LEU A 341 -11.47 3.87 38.57
N VAL A 342 -10.72 4.72 39.29
CA VAL A 342 -10.35 4.49 40.70
C VAL A 342 -11.56 4.69 41.61
N LEU A 343 -12.45 5.64 41.36
CA LEU A 343 -13.68 5.85 42.11
C LEU A 343 -14.57 4.61 42.06
N ILE A 344 -14.85 4.08 40.88
CA ILE A 344 -15.69 2.87 40.74
C ILE A 344 -14.99 1.66 41.38
N GLY A 345 -13.69 1.49 41.13
CA GLY A 345 -12.89 0.41 41.70
C GLY A 345 -12.85 0.45 43.23
N SER A 346 -12.69 1.62 43.84
CA SER A 346 -12.68 1.78 45.31
C SER A 346 -14.03 1.45 45.92
N ILE A 347 -15.13 1.94 45.34
CA ILE A 347 -16.49 1.61 45.81
C ILE A 347 -16.71 0.10 45.74
N PHE A 348 -16.32 -0.54 44.65
CA PHE A 348 -16.49 -1.99 44.49
C PHE A 348 -15.68 -2.78 45.52
N VAL A 349 -14.44 -2.43 45.78
CA VAL A 349 -13.58 -3.07 46.80
C VAL A 349 -14.15 -2.91 48.21
N PHE A 350 -14.63 -1.71 48.56
CA PHE A 350 -15.20 -1.47 49.90
C PHE A 350 -16.54 -2.19 50.09
N VAL A 351 -17.39 -2.27 49.07
CA VAL A 351 -18.64 -3.05 49.14
C VAL A 351 -18.35 -4.54 49.33
N LEU A 352 -17.34 -5.10 48.66
CA LEU A 352 -16.92 -6.48 48.88
C LEU A 352 -16.35 -6.75 50.26
N LYS A 353 -15.62 -5.77 50.84
CA LYS A 353 -15.05 -5.89 52.18
C LYS A 353 -16.10 -5.87 53.25
N GLU A 354 -17.19 -5.12 53.07
CA GLU A 354 -18.31 -5.04 54.05
C GLU A 354 -19.22 -6.28 53.98
N ASN A 355 -19.12 -7.05 52.92
CA ASN A 355 -19.91 -8.28 52.72
C ASN A 355 -19.17 -9.55 53.25
N LYS A 356 -17.95 -9.41 53.82
CA LYS A 356 -17.22 -10.41 54.58
C LYS A 356 -17.34 -10.19 56.07
#